data_5c5e26e38f0c90de6615a2930e0489c9
#
_entry.id   5c5e26e38f0c90de6615a2930e0489c9
#
_cell.length_a   1.000
_cell.length_b   1.000
_cell.length_c   1.000
_cell.angle_alpha   90.00
_cell.angle_beta   90.00
_cell.angle_gamma   90.00
#
_symmetry.space_group_name_H-M   'P 1'
#
loop_
_entity.id
_entity.type
_entity.pdbx_description
1 polymer ?
#
loop_
_entity_poly.entity_id
_entity_poly.type
_entity_poly.pdbx_seq_one_letter_code
_entity_poly.pdbx_strand_id
1 'polypeptide(L)'
;MIETVLSNVENEAVIAEVRARVNKTMEKYPLFQAVLRKGLFWFYLEHRSLRAVVKQETEPPCSRLYIPDKKSLLFQVSYDKNRINFEVFHALTDGTGAMHFLQELVQNYLILAHPESNLPRIENAEEITHGDKEEDSFSQYYSSDIPKDKEKKKAAVKLKGEKLVHSDMHITEVVLSVKDIHQRARSYGVSITILLTAMMLCSIREEVPKNQQKRPIALMIPVNLRNYFPSQSMTNFFGWIEVGYTFSDTTTFEEVLADVKRQFEQELAKEKIAMHMSGYVRIEKNPLVRVVPLEIKKYFLMIGANLGSRSITAVYSNIGIIRFPEEYKEYIQHFGIFASTNSLQMCSCSYGDEMVLGFTSKIPDDSIQRNFQRMLSEENVSHRELKNEFPGYGERQKLEKKENQKVVQTFSFLCLAIAVICGMINFMTAGSLDWFWFAGAGCACAWLVVMVAYFKRRNILKNEMWQLLLISVIAILWDRFTGWKGWSVDFVIPFGILAVQFSVPVIAKINRLEREEYLFYLVQAGIAGLIPMILVWTGIVQFAVPSVICAGISFLTLAALFIFCKKDTMREFHKKLRM
;
A
#
# COMPACT_ATOMS: atom_id res chain seq x y z
N MET A 1 8.14 -8.72 2.38
CA MET A 1 9.09 -9.05 3.47
C MET A 1 10.21 -9.85 2.89
N ILE A 2 11.43 -9.57 3.29
CA ILE A 2 12.61 -10.40 3.01
C ILE A 2 13.17 -10.77 4.36
N GLU A 3 13.40 -12.04 4.59
CA GLU A 3 14.06 -12.51 5.81
C GLU A 3 15.47 -12.98 5.52
N THR A 4 16.34 -12.83 6.51
CA THR A 4 17.70 -13.34 6.51
C THR A 4 17.84 -14.22 7.72
N VAL A 5 18.13 -15.51 7.50
CA VAL A 5 18.41 -16.47 8.58
C VAL A 5 19.90 -16.54 8.77
N LEU A 6 20.35 -16.26 9.98
CA LEU A 6 21.75 -16.20 10.36
C LEU A 6 22.16 -17.44 11.16
N SER A 7 23.42 -17.83 11.05
CA SER A 7 24.04 -18.82 11.92
C SER A 7 24.49 -18.11 13.21
N ASN A 8 24.19 -18.68 14.37
CA ASN A 8 24.73 -18.24 15.67
C ASN A 8 24.46 -16.79 16.07
N VAL A 9 23.21 -16.42 16.30
CA VAL A 9 22.86 -15.13 16.94
C VAL A 9 22.51 -15.37 18.40
N GLU A 10 23.43 -15.07 19.28
CA GLU A 10 23.21 -15.09 20.73
C GLU A 10 23.51 -13.72 21.31
N ASN A 11 22.64 -12.72 21.21
CA ASN A 11 22.70 -11.62 22.18
C ASN A 11 21.68 -10.49 21.98
N GLU A 12 20.99 -10.08 23.06
CA GLU A 12 20.18 -8.86 23.12
C GLU A 12 21.00 -7.57 22.91
N ALA A 13 22.30 -7.58 23.22
CA ALA A 13 23.20 -6.45 23.00
C ALA A 13 23.33 -6.06 21.53
N VAL A 14 23.24 -7.03 20.64
CA VAL A 14 23.29 -6.87 19.18
C VAL A 14 22.12 -6.03 18.66
N ILE A 15 20.98 -6.06 19.34
CA ILE A 15 19.76 -5.33 18.92
C ILE A 15 19.95 -3.81 18.99
N ALA A 16 20.64 -3.31 20.02
CA ALA A 16 20.95 -1.89 20.15
C ALA A 16 21.86 -1.41 19.01
N GLU A 17 22.78 -2.26 18.58
CA GLU A 17 23.69 -1.99 17.47
C GLU A 17 22.99 -2.07 16.11
N VAL A 18 22.09 -3.05 15.91
CA VAL A 18 21.25 -3.09 14.70
C VAL A 18 20.43 -1.80 14.56
N ARG A 19 19.88 -1.27 15.67
CA ARG A 19 19.15 0.02 15.65
C ARG A 19 20.02 1.18 15.19
N ALA A 20 21.26 1.28 15.69
CA ALA A 20 22.18 2.32 15.28
C ALA A 20 22.54 2.18 13.80
N ARG A 21 22.70 0.95 13.30
CA ARG A 21 23.11 0.67 11.92
C ARG A 21 22.01 0.83 10.92
N VAL A 22 20.76 0.47 11.25
CA VAL A 22 19.61 0.80 10.39
C VAL A 22 19.55 2.30 10.10
N ASN A 23 19.74 3.14 11.14
CA ASN A 23 19.74 4.58 10.94
C ASN A 23 20.91 5.05 10.07
N LYS A 24 22.11 4.47 10.23
CA LYS A 24 23.26 4.76 9.37
C LYS A 24 23.05 4.28 7.94
N THR A 25 22.43 3.12 7.76
CA THR A 25 22.04 2.63 6.40
C THR A 25 21.04 3.57 5.76
N MET A 26 20.07 4.13 6.53
CA MET A 26 19.13 5.12 6.03
C MET A 26 19.79 6.41 5.55
N GLU A 27 20.91 6.83 6.16
CA GLU A 27 21.69 8.01 5.69
C GLU A 27 22.24 7.78 4.28
N LYS A 28 22.66 6.55 3.98
CA LYS A 28 23.11 6.15 2.63
C LYS A 28 21.96 6.01 1.63
N TYR A 29 20.75 5.75 2.13
CA TYR A 29 19.55 5.54 1.32
C TYR A 29 18.41 6.49 1.75
N PRO A 30 18.45 7.79 1.37
CA PRO A 30 17.47 8.80 1.82
C PRO A 30 16.02 8.47 1.49
N LEU A 31 15.78 7.72 0.39
CA LEU A 31 14.45 7.25 0.01
C LEU A 31 13.72 6.53 1.16
N PHE A 32 14.46 5.78 2.00
CA PHE A 32 13.90 5.08 3.15
C PHE A 32 13.50 6.00 4.31
N GLN A 33 13.89 7.28 4.27
CA GLN A 33 13.40 8.30 5.19
C GLN A 33 12.10 8.96 4.72
N ALA A 34 11.53 8.48 3.61
CA ALA A 34 10.29 9.01 3.08
C ALA A 34 9.05 8.42 3.76
N VAL A 35 8.04 9.26 3.94
CA VAL A 35 6.70 8.89 4.38
C VAL A 35 5.70 9.15 3.27
N LEU A 36 4.70 8.30 3.13
CA LEU A 36 3.66 8.49 2.11
C LEU A 36 2.62 9.49 2.58
N ARG A 37 2.47 10.56 1.83
CA ARG A 37 1.50 11.64 2.09
C ARG A 37 0.42 11.64 1.03
N LYS A 38 -0.76 12.03 1.46
CA LYS A 38 -1.91 12.19 0.59
C LYS A 38 -2.03 13.64 0.13
N GLY A 39 -1.86 13.90 -1.16
CA GLY A 39 -2.17 15.16 -1.81
C GLY A 39 -3.64 15.26 -2.21
N LEU A 40 -3.99 16.34 -2.91
CA LEU A 40 -5.33 16.55 -3.47
C LEU A 40 -5.57 15.64 -4.69
N PHE A 41 -4.57 15.49 -5.55
CA PHE A 41 -4.67 14.76 -6.80
C PHE A 41 -3.90 13.42 -6.79
N TRP A 42 -2.75 13.35 -6.10
CA TRP A 42 -1.88 12.17 -6.02
C TRP A 42 -1.35 11.94 -4.61
N PHE A 43 -0.85 10.74 -4.36
CA PHE A 43 0.04 10.50 -3.25
C PHE A 43 1.45 10.99 -3.61
N TYR A 44 2.23 11.40 -2.61
CA TYR A 44 3.63 11.77 -2.79
C TYR A 44 4.47 11.27 -1.60
N LEU A 45 5.72 11.01 -1.86
CA LEU A 45 6.70 10.69 -0.83
C LEU A 45 7.29 12.00 -0.28
N GLU A 46 7.30 12.14 1.03
CA GLU A 46 7.85 13.29 1.73
C GLU A 46 8.99 12.83 2.61
N HIS A 47 10.19 13.39 2.39
CA HIS A 47 11.35 13.10 3.25
C HIS A 47 11.10 13.61 4.66
N ARG A 48 11.38 12.78 5.67
CA ARG A 48 11.27 13.09 7.10
C ARG A 48 12.42 12.45 7.88
N SER A 49 13.02 13.22 8.78
CA SER A 49 14.09 12.73 9.67
C SER A 49 13.51 11.86 10.80
N LEU A 50 12.91 10.73 10.44
CA LEU A 50 12.41 9.75 11.39
C LEU A 50 13.48 8.68 11.64
N ARG A 51 13.56 8.20 12.87
CA ARG A 51 14.43 7.08 13.22
C ARG A 51 13.70 5.76 13.01
N ALA A 52 14.39 4.80 12.42
CA ALA A 52 13.89 3.43 12.32
C ALA A 52 13.87 2.78 13.71
N VAL A 53 12.84 1.96 13.92
CA VAL A 53 12.70 1.17 15.15
C VAL A 53 12.89 -0.29 14.78
N VAL A 54 13.90 -0.91 15.37
CA VAL A 54 14.08 -2.36 15.33
C VAL A 54 13.36 -2.94 16.55
N LYS A 55 12.49 -3.90 16.32
CA LYS A 55 11.66 -4.53 17.37
C LYS A 55 11.67 -6.05 17.21
N GLN A 56 11.36 -6.76 18.30
CA GLN A 56 11.05 -8.18 18.20
C GLN A 56 9.84 -8.38 17.30
N GLU A 57 9.80 -9.48 16.57
CA GLU A 57 8.69 -9.84 15.70
C GLU A 57 7.44 -10.12 16.55
N THR A 58 6.45 -9.26 16.44
CA THR A 58 5.19 -9.35 17.19
C THR A 58 3.96 -9.34 16.28
N GLU A 59 4.17 -9.20 14.99
CA GLU A 59 3.13 -9.14 13.97
C GLU A 59 3.43 -10.16 12.87
N PRO A 60 2.40 -10.79 12.27
CA PRO A 60 2.60 -11.74 11.18
C PRO A 60 3.35 -11.13 9.99
N PRO A 61 4.12 -11.91 9.25
CA PRO A 61 4.76 -11.47 8.01
C PRO A 61 3.77 -10.80 7.06
N CYS A 62 4.24 -9.77 6.35
CA CYS A 62 3.43 -8.98 5.44
C CYS A 62 2.29 -8.19 6.11
N SER A 63 2.42 -7.88 7.38
CA SER A 63 1.51 -7.01 8.11
C SER A 63 1.48 -5.59 7.54
N ARG A 64 0.45 -4.83 7.89
CA ARG A 64 0.19 -3.52 7.30
C ARG A 64 1.16 -2.46 7.80
N LEU A 65 2.13 -2.05 6.99
CA LEU A 65 3.09 -0.99 7.28
C LEU A 65 2.51 0.42 7.12
N TYR A 66 1.76 0.64 6.03
CA TYR A 66 1.14 1.94 5.78
C TYR A 66 -0.20 2.07 6.50
N ILE A 67 -0.28 3.04 7.39
CA ILE A 67 -1.50 3.43 8.09
C ILE A 67 -1.86 4.85 7.62
N PRO A 68 -3.03 5.07 6.96
CA PRO A 68 -3.45 6.39 6.53
C PRO A 68 -3.42 7.41 7.66
N ASP A 69 -2.94 8.62 7.34
CA ASP A 69 -2.84 9.76 8.26
C ASP A 69 -1.86 9.55 9.44
N LYS A 70 -1.11 8.43 9.49
CA LYS A 70 0.01 8.22 10.43
C LYS A 70 1.34 8.54 9.72
N LYS A 71 2.19 9.31 10.38
CA LYS A 71 3.56 9.56 9.93
C LYS A 71 4.45 8.42 10.43
N SER A 72 4.61 7.40 9.62
CA SER A 72 5.50 6.27 9.89
C SER A 72 6.35 6.00 8.67
N LEU A 73 7.54 5.49 8.90
CA LEU A 73 8.36 4.95 7.82
C LEU A 73 7.59 3.86 7.09
N LEU A 74 7.90 3.68 5.82
CA LEU A 74 7.26 2.70 4.94
C LEU A 74 7.99 1.36 4.95
N PHE A 75 8.86 1.16 5.93
CA PHE A 75 9.53 -0.10 6.18
C PHE A 75 9.64 -0.36 7.68
N GLN A 76 9.94 -1.59 8.02
CA GLN A 76 10.21 -2.02 9.38
C GLN A 76 11.30 -3.09 9.37
N VAL A 77 12.12 -3.10 10.42
CA VAL A 77 13.06 -4.18 10.71
C VAL A 77 12.61 -4.84 12.01
N SER A 78 12.45 -6.15 11.97
CA SER A 78 12.15 -6.95 13.15
C SER A 78 13.09 -8.17 13.22
N TYR A 79 13.15 -8.81 14.38
CA TYR A 79 13.98 -9.99 14.60
C TYR A 79 13.21 -11.01 15.43
N ASP A 80 13.51 -12.29 15.20
CA ASP A 80 13.12 -13.39 16.05
C ASP A 80 14.21 -14.46 16.04
N LYS A 81 14.71 -14.87 17.22
CA LYS A 81 15.84 -15.81 17.33
C LYS A 81 17.02 -15.36 16.44
N ASN A 82 17.38 -16.17 15.44
CA ASN A 82 18.46 -15.93 14.48
C ASN A 82 17.98 -15.32 13.15
N ARG A 83 16.78 -14.79 13.11
CA ARG A 83 16.15 -14.25 11.88
C ARG A 83 16.04 -12.73 11.96
N ILE A 84 16.51 -12.05 10.93
CA ILE A 84 16.27 -10.62 10.70
C ILE A 84 15.25 -10.46 9.60
N ASN A 85 14.15 -9.80 9.89
CA ASN A 85 13.08 -9.53 8.95
C ASN A 85 13.13 -8.07 8.51
N PHE A 86 13.15 -7.87 7.21
CA PHE A 86 13.02 -6.56 6.58
C PHE A 86 11.73 -6.51 5.78
N GLU A 87 10.80 -5.71 6.22
CA GLU A 87 9.53 -5.49 5.54
C GLU A 87 9.48 -4.09 4.95
N VAL A 88 9.08 -3.98 3.69
CA VAL A 88 8.97 -2.70 3.00
C VAL A 88 7.63 -2.60 2.27
N PHE A 89 7.00 -1.41 2.35
CA PHE A 89 5.80 -1.11 1.59
C PHE A 89 6.18 -0.83 0.14
N HIS A 90 5.63 -1.60 -0.78
CA HIS A 90 6.03 -1.62 -2.19
C HIS A 90 5.86 -0.27 -2.93
N ALA A 91 5.15 0.70 -2.36
CA ALA A 91 5.12 2.06 -2.90
C ALA A 91 6.44 2.83 -2.70
N LEU A 92 7.32 2.38 -1.80
CA LEU A 92 8.61 3.00 -1.54
C LEU A 92 9.66 2.57 -2.57
N THR A 93 9.78 1.27 -2.78
CA THR A 93 10.84 0.68 -3.62
C THR A 93 10.39 -0.69 -4.16
N ASP A 94 11.08 -1.16 -5.19
CA ASP A 94 10.92 -2.52 -5.71
C ASP A 94 11.88 -3.52 -5.05
N GLY A 95 11.83 -4.78 -5.53
CA GLY A 95 12.67 -5.85 -5.00
C GLY A 95 14.17 -5.55 -5.09
N THR A 96 14.63 -4.87 -6.14
CA THR A 96 16.04 -4.49 -6.32
C THR A 96 16.48 -3.48 -5.27
N GLY A 97 15.72 -2.39 -5.09
CA GLY A 97 16.04 -1.38 -4.09
C GLY A 97 15.92 -1.90 -2.66
N ALA A 98 14.93 -2.76 -2.38
CA ALA A 98 14.79 -3.42 -1.09
C ALA A 98 15.98 -4.33 -0.78
N MET A 99 16.49 -5.07 -1.79
CA MET A 99 17.63 -5.96 -1.64
C MET A 99 18.92 -5.20 -1.35
N HIS A 100 19.17 -4.09 -2.05
CA HIS A 100 20.36 -3.26 -1.77
C HIS A 100 20.38 -2.73 -0.33
N PHE A 101 19.22 -2.29 0.17
CA PHE A 101 19.09 -1.85 1.56
C PHE A 101 19.36 -3.00 2.54
N LEU A 102 18.78 -4.18 2.30
CA LEU A 102 18.96 -5.35 3.14
C LEU A 102 20.41 -5.84 3.16
N GLN A 103 21.07 -5.90 2.00
CA GLN A 103 22.48 -6.30 1.91
C GLN A 103 23.37 -5.38 2.74
N GLU A 104 23.19 -4.07 2.66
CA GLU A 104 23.92 -3.11 3.46
C GLU A 104 23.63 -3.26 4.96
N LEU A 105 22.36 -3.52 5.33
CA LEU A 105 21.96 -3.74 6.71
C LEU A 105 22.60 -5.00 7.30
N VAL A 106 22.50 -6.13 6.59
CA VAL A 106 23.07 -7.42 7.02
C VAL A 106 24.59 -7.35 7.12
N GLN A 107 25.24 -6.74 6.12
CA GLN A 107 26.68 -6.50 6.14
C GLN A 107 27.10 -5.68 7.37
N ASN A 108 26.48 -4.54 7.60
CA ASN A 108 26.79 -3.69 8.73
C ASN A 108 26.56 -4.40 10.07
N TYR A 109 25.54 -5.26 10.14
CA TYR A 109 25.27 -6.07 11.31
C TYR A 109 26.39 -7.10 11.55
N LEU A 110 26.72 -7.91 10.54
CA LEU A 110 27.70 -9.00 10.69
C LEU A 110 29.12 -8.50 10.98
N ILE A 111 29.54 -7.39 10.36
CA ILE A 111 30.85 -6.75 10.64
C ILE A 111 30.97 -6.36 12.13
N LEU A 112 29.85 -5.99 12.75
CA LEU A 112 29.85 -5.59 14.16
C LEU A 112 29.71 -6.78 15.11
N ALA A 113 28.89 -7.74 14.75
CA ALA A 113 28.68 -8.94 15.54
C ALA A 113 29.96 -9.80 15.59
N HIS A 114 30.78 -9.73 14.53
CA HIS A 114 31.98 -10.53 14.36
C HIS A 114 33.19 -9.68 13.98
N PRO A 115 33.66 -8.76 14.86
CA PRO A 115 34.76 -7.86 14.57
C PRO A 115 36.09 -8.61 14.35
N GLU A 116 36.24 -9.79 14.95
CA GLU A 116 37.39 -10.68 14.80
C GLU A 116 37.56 -11.27 13.40
N SER A 117 36.47 -11.39 12.66
CA SER A 117 36.45 -12.06 11.34
C SER A 117 36.86 -11.15 10.18
N ASN A 118 37.07 -9.86 10.43
CA ASN A 118 37.48 -8.86 9.43
C ASN A 118 36.71 -8.99 8.11
N LEU A 119 35.39 -9.14 8.19
CA LEU A 119 34.52 -9.31 7.02
C LEU A 119 34.68 -8.19 6.02
N PRO A 120 34.88 -8.48 4.72
CA PRO A 120 35.06 -7.45 3.70
C PRO A 120 33.78 -6.65 3.48
N ARG A 121 33.92 -5.35 3.26
CA ARG A 121 32.78 -4.53 2.84
C ARG A 121 32.45 -4.80 1.39
N ILE A 122 31.16 -5.01 1.13
CA ILE A 122 30.65 -5.05 -0.24
C ILE A 122 30.71 -3.62 -0.76
N GLU A 123 31.68 -3.30 -1.59
CA GLU A 123 31.65 -2.08 -2.37
C GLU A 123 30.55 -2.25 -3.40
N ASN A 124 29.36 -1.71 -3.13
CA ASN A 124 28.37 -1.53 -4.18
C ASN A 124 29.02 -0.60 -5.21
N ALA A 125 29.42 -1.17 -6.33
CA ALA A 125 30.06 -0.45 -7.42
C ALA A 125 29.27 0.83 -7.69
N GLU A 126 30.03 1.95 -7.70
CA GLU A 126 29.62 3.31 -7.99
C GLU A 126 29.03 4.08 -6.81
N GLU A 127 29.71 5.14 -6.44
CA GLU A 127 29.16 6.27 -5.69
C GLU A 127 28.04 6.93 -6.52
N ILE A 128 26.87 6.30 -6.48
CA ILE A 128 25.66 6.83 -7.11
C ILE A 128 25.29 8.11 -6.37
N THR A 129 25.24 9.21 -7.06
CA THR A 129 24.84 10.50 -6.48
C THR A 129 23.43 10.40 -5.88
N HIS A 130 23.16 11.13 -4.81
CA HIS A 130 21.85 11.10 -4.13
C HIS A 130 20.69 11.45 -5.08
N GLY A 131 20.89 12.28 -6.09
CA GLY A 131 19.88 12.66 -7.09
C GLY A 131 19.46 11.50 -7.98
N ASP A 132 20.40 10.70 -8.43
CA ASP A 132 20.14 9.61 -9.38
C ASP A 132 19.33 8.47 -8.74
N LYS A 133 19.47 8.28 -7.40
CA LYS A 133 18.74 7.24 -6.66
C LYS A 133 17.23 7.50 -6.53
N GLU A 134 16.78 8.76 -6.67
CA GLU A 134 15.39 9.17 -6.50
C GLU A 134 14.70 9.55 -7.82
N GLU A 135 15.39 9.42 -8.95
CA GLU A 135 14.88 9.79 -10.27
C GLU A 135 13.69 8.91 -10.70
N ASP A 136 12.70 9.54 -11.33
CA ASP A 136 11.55 8.84 -11.93
C ASP A 136 11.91 8.30 -13.31
N SER A 137 12.45 7.10 -13.35
CA SER A 137 12.87 6.42 -14.58
C SER A 137 11.72 6.15 -15.56
N PHE A 138 10.48 6.02 -15.06
CA PHE A 138 9.32 5.87 -15.95
C PHE A 138 9.10 7.09 -16.84
N SER A 139 9.21 8.29 -16.26
CA SER A 139 9.07 9.54 -17.02
C SER A 139 10.22 9.77 -17.99
N GLN A 140 11.43 9.31 -17.66
CA GLN A 140 12.63 9.43 -18.49
C GLN A 140 12.52 8.64 -19.81
N TYR A 141 12.02 7.39 -19.74
CA TYR A 141 11.91 6.49 -20.88
C TYR A 141 10.54 6.49 -21.57
N TYR A 142 9.64 7.36 -21.15
CA TYR A 142 8.33 7.48 -21.78
C TYR A 142 8.40 8.11 -23.17
N SER A 143 7.74 7.48 -24.15
CA SER A 143 7.48 8.08 -25.45
C SER A 143 6.00 8.03 -25.81
N SER A 144 5.47 9.15 -26.33
CA SER A 144 4.08 9.25 -26.84
C SER A 144 3.86 8.44 -28.11
N ASP A 145 4.95 8.22 -28.87
CA ASP A 145 4.91 7.62 -30.22
C ASP A 145 4.74 6.09 -30.18
N ILE A 146 4.96 5.49 -29.01
CA ILE A 146 4.78 4.06 -28.81
C ILE A 146 3.28 3.72 -28.88
N PRO A 147 2.87 2.74 -29.72
CA PRO A 147 1.47 2.36 -29.89
C PRO A 147 0.88 1.83 -28.58
N LYS A 148 -0.45 1.88 -28.46
CA LYS A 148 -1.17 1.28 -27.35
C LYS A 148 -1.28 -0.22 -27.57
N ASP A 149 -1.09 -1.00 -26.51
CA ASP A 149 -1.49 -2.39 -26.51
C ASP A 149 -3.02 -2.47 -26.62
N LYS A 150 -3.51 -3.18 -27.63
CA LYS A 150 -4.95 -3.38 -27.90
C LYS A 150 -5.39 -4.80 -27.62
N GLU A 151 -4.51 -5.65 -27.14
CA GLU A 151 -4.81 -7.04 -26.88
C GLU A 151 -5.84 -7.19 -25.76
N LYS A 152 -6.97 -7.81 -26.06
CA LYS A 152 -8.02 -8.11 -25.07
C LYS A 152 -7.68 -9.43 -24.38
N LYS A 153 -7.25 -9.38 -23.14
CA LYS A 153 -6.93 -10.56 -22.34
C LYS A 153 -8.19 -11.28 -21.88
N LYS A 154 -8.17 -12.61 -21.95
CA LYS A 154 -9.28 -13.46 -21.48
C LYS A 154 -9.30 -13.48 -19.94
N ALA A 155 -10.48 -13.67 -19.37
CA ALA A 155 -10.60 -13.87 -17.94
C ALA A 155 -9.98 -15.22 -17.53
N ALA A 156 -9.03 -15.17 -16.61
CA ALA A 156 -8.33 -16.35 -16.09
C ALA A 156 -9.13 -17.07 -15.00
N VAL A 157 -8.68 -18.27 -14.66
CA VAL A 157 -9.15 -19.02 -13.50
C VAL A 157 -8.97 -18.19 -12.23
N LYS A 158 -9.96 -18.26 -11.32
CA LYS A 158 -9.86 -17.65 -9.98
C LYS A 158 -9.86 -18.75 -8.94
N LEU A 159 -8.81 -18.74 -8.12
CA LEU A 159 -8.73 -19.63 -6.97
C LEU A 159 -9.87 -19.30 -6.00
N LYS A 160 -10.60 -20.33 -5.59
CA LYS A 160 -11.74 -20.23 -4.68
C LYS A 160 -11.40 -20.87 -3.35
N GLY A 161 -11.87 -20.30 -2.28
CA GLY A 161 -11.71 -20.80 -0.93
C GLY A 161 -12.09 -19.72 0.08
N GLU A 162 -12.25 -20.10 1.32
CA GLU A 162 -12.43 -19.16 2.42
C GLU A 162 -11.13 -18.40 2.64
N LYS A 163 -11.21 -17.07 2.57
CA LYS A 163 -10.03 -16.22 2.68
C LYS A 163 -9.70 -15.87 4.12
N LEU A 164 -8.44 -15.99 4.47
CA LEU A 164 -7.91 -15.51 5.73
C LEU A 164 -8.19 -14.01 5.94
N VAL A 165 -8.42 -13.65 7.20
CA VAL A 165 -8.85 -12.30 7.57
C VAL A 165 -7.68 -11.31 7.45
N HIS A 166 -7.91 -10.22 6.75
CA HIS A 166 -7.06 -9.01 6.63
C HIS A 166 -5.57 -9.22 6.38
N SER A 167 -4.72 -9.28 7.42
CA SER A 167 -3.27 -9.37 7.31
C SER A 167 -2.77 -10.82 7.37
N ASP A 168 -3.61 -11.76 7.80
CA ASP A 168 -3.19 -13.14 7.93
C ASP A 168 -2.95 -13.76 6.54
N MET A 169 -1.86 -14.49 6.41
CA MET A 169 -1.49 -15.24 5.23
C MET A 169 -1.05 -16.63 5.62
N HIS A 170 -1.36 -17.59 4.78
CA HIS A 170 -0.74 -18.89 4.82
C HIS A 170 0.60 -18.81 4.09
N ILE A 171 1.69 -19.18 4.77
CA ILE A 171 3.05 -19.09 4.26
C ILE A 171 3.64 -20.50 4.25
N THR A 172 4.22 -20.87 3.11
CA THR A 172 4.97 -22.12 2.94
C THR A 172 6.31 -21.78 2.28
N GLU A 173 7.40 -22.31 2.81
CA GLU A 173 8.72 -22.15 2.21
C GLU A 173 9.28 -23.50 1.78
N VAL A 174 9.82 -23.51 0.58
CA VAL A 174 10.46 -24.69 -0.01
C VAL A 174 11.85 -24.30 -0.46
N VAL A 175 12.86 -25.00 0.02
CA VAL A 175 14.27 -24.83 -0.38
C VAL A 175 14.62 -25.87 -1.43
N LEU A 176 15.23 -25.42 -2.52
CA LEU A 176 15.69 -26.24 -3.64
C LEU A 176 17.22 -26.15 -3.75
N SER A 177 17.85 -27.21 -4.28
CA SER A 177 19.22 -27.12 -4.79
C SER A 177 19.24 -26.30 -6.09
N VAL A 178 20.02 -25.20 -6.10
CA VAL A 178 20.25 -24.38 -7.30
C VAL A 178 20.88 -25.20 -8.41
N LYS A 179 21.80 -26.11 -8.06
CA LYS A 179 22.47 -26.98 -9.00
C LYS A 179 21.47 -27.88 -9.71
N ASP A 180 20.58 -28.55 -8.97
CA ASP A 180 19.63 -29.51 -9.55
C ASP A 180 18.60 -28.80 -10.44
N ILE A 181 17.98 -27.73 -9.95
CA ILE A 181 16.98 -26.98 -10.74
C ILE A 181 17.60 -26.33 -11.99
N HIS A 182 18.86 -25.88 -11.90
CA HIS A 182 19.56 -25.32 -13.03
C HIS A 182 19.90 -26.40 -14.08
N GLN A 183 20.37 -27.57 -13.63
CA GLN A 183 20.62 -28.71 -14.52
C GLN A 183 19.34 -29.15 -15.22
N ARG A 184 18.22 -29.19 -14.48
CA ARG A 184 16.94 -29.58 -15.04
C ARG A 184 16.41 -28.54 -16.05
N ALA A 185 16.49 -27.27 -15.73
CA ALA A 185 16.13 -26.20 -16.67
C ALA A 185 16.96 -26.26 -17.96
N ARG A 186 18.28 -26.51 -17.84
CA ARG A 186 19.17 -26.70 -19.00
C ARG A 186 18.82 -27.90 -19.86
N SER A 187 18.40 -29.03 -19.27
CA SER A 187 18.00 -30.19 -20.03
C SER A 187 16.79 -29.96 -20.93
N TYR A 188 15.92 -29.02 -20.54
CA TYR A 188 14.80 -28.55 -21.36
C TYR A 188 15.14 -27.32 -22.24
N GLY A 189 16.35 -26.79 -22.17
CA GLY A 189 16.76 -25.59 -22.91
C GLY A 189 15.99 -24.33 -22.53
N VAL A 190 15.65 -24.17 -21.24
CA VAL A 190 14.91 -23.03 -20.68
C VAL A 190 15.61 -22.43 -19.48
N SER A 191 15.17 -21.23 -19.04
CA SER A 191 15.60 -20.63 -17.79
C SER A 191 14.85 -21.24 -16.59
N ILE A 192 15.43 -21.13 -15.39
CA ILE A 192 14.78 -21.55 -14.14
C ILE A 192 13.39 -20.90 -13.99
N THR A 193 13.28 -19.61 -14.31
CA THR A 193 12.01 -18.88 -14.22
C THR A 193 10.94 -19.46 -15.13
N ILE A 194 11.30 -19.86 -16.36
CA ILE A 194 10.38 -20.51 -17.31
C ILE A 194 9.94 -21.87 -16.77
N LEU A 195 10.88 -22.68 -16.28
CA LEU A 195 10.59 -24.00 -15.73
C LEU A 195 9.64 -23.89 -14.52
N LEU A 196 9.96 -23.07 -13.54
CA LEU A 196 9.13 -22.87 -12.35
C LEU A 196 7.75 -22.26 -12.70
N THR A 197 7.66 -21.42 -13.74
CA THR A 197 6.39 -20.91 -14.26
C THR A 197 5.51 -22.04 -14.80
N ALA A 198 6.07 -22.93 -15.63
CA ALA A 198 5.34 -24.06 -16.17
C ALA A 198 4.87 -25.02 -15.07
N MET A 199 5.74 -25.33 -14.12
CA MET A 199 5.40 -26.18 -12.95
C MET A 199 4.27 -25.55 -12.12
N MET A 200 4.30 -24.24 -11.89
CA MET A 200 3.25 -23.52 -11.14
C MET A 200 1.91 -23.55 -11.87
N LEU A 201 1.89 -23.41 -13.20
CA LEU A 201 0.67 -23.51 -14.01
C LEU A 201 0.06 -24.90 -13.91
N CYS A 202 0.89 -25.97 -14.00
CA CYS A 202 0.45 -27.36 -13.87
C CYS A 202 -0.06 -27.67 -12.45
N SER A 203 0.65 -27.19 -11.42
CA SER A 203 0.23 -27.39 -10.02
C SER A 203 -1.12 -26.73 -9.71
N ILE A 204 -1.38 -25.56 -10.29
CA ILE A 204 -2.67 -24.88 -10.13
C ILE A 204 -3.77 -25.65 -10.87
N ARG A 205 -3.49 -26.23 -12.05
CA ARG A 205 -4.47 -26.95 -12.85
C ARG A 205 -5.21 -28.03 -12.05
N GLU A 206 -4.49 -28.75 -11.20
CA GLU A 206 -5.05 -29.86 -10.43
C GLU A 206 -6.15 -29.41 -9.46
N GLU A 207 -6.08 -28.17 -9.00
CA GLU A 207 -7.04 -27.56 -8.06
C GLU A 207 -8.13 -26.72 -8.77
N VAL A 208 -8.15 -26.72 -10.13
CA VAL A 208 -9.13 -25.93 -10.88
C VAL A 208 -10.50 -26.61 -10.86
N PRO A 209 -11.55 -25.92 -10.37
CA PRO A 209 -12.91 -26.46 -10.41
C PRO A 209 -13.38 -26.75 -11.84
N LYS A 210 -14.15 -27.84 -12.03
CA LYS A 210 -14.67 -28.28 -13.35
C LYS A 210 -15.35 -27.15 -14.15
N ASN A 211 -16.05 -26.24 -13.50
CA ASN A 211 -16.73 -25.13 -14.15
C ASN A 211 -15.81 -24.02 -14.66
N GLN A 212 -14.51 -24.06 -14.34
CA GLN A 212 -13.51 -23.09 -14.78
C GLN A 212 -12.44 -23.68 -15.72
N GLN A 213 -12.44 -24.97 -16.00
CA GLN A 213 -11.39 -25.64 -16.78
C GLN A 213 -11.20 -25.09 -18.21
N LYS A 214 -12.24 -24.45 -18.78
CA LYS A 214 -12.16 -23.77 -20.10
C LYS A 214 -11.48 -22.41 -20.07
N ARG A 215 -11.12 -21.90 -18.87
CA ARG A 215 -10.43 -20.62 -18.74
C ARG A 215 -8.92 -20.84 -18.67
N PRO A 216 -8.12 -19.88 -19.17
CA PRO A 216 -6.68 -19.97 -18.99
C PRO A 216 -6.30 -19.84 -17.51
N ILE A 217 -5.29 -20.59 -17.07
CA ILE A 217 -4.55 -20.29 -15.86
C ILE A 217 -3.44 -19.32 -16.28
N ALA A 218 -3.31 -18.18 -15.63
CA ALA A 218 -2.33 -17.17 -16.02
C ALA A 218 -1.59 -16.63 -14.79
N LEU A 219 -0.29 -16.51 -14.91
CA LEU A 219 0.59 -15.92 -13.93
C LEU A 219 1.03 -14.52 -14.35
N MET A 220 1.03 -13.59 -13.42
CA MET A 220 1.71 -12.30 -13.56
C MET A 220 3.17 -12.47 -13.11
N ILE A 221 4.09 -12.10 -13.97
CA ILE A 221 5.54 -12.21 -13.72
C ILE A 221 6.15 -10.81 -13.75
N PRO A 222 6.54 -10.25 -12.60
CA PRO A 222 7.25 -8.97 -12.56
C PRO A 222 8.59 -9.04 -13.30
N VAL A 223 8.92 -7.97 -14.00
CA VAL A 223 10.13 -7.83 -14.81
C VAL A 223 10.88 -6.58 -14.37
N ASN A 224 12.16 -6.71 -14.03
CA ASN A 224 13.01 -5.57 -13.73
C ASN A 224 13.32 -4.80 -15.02
N LEU A 225 12.77 -3.58 -15.14
CA LEU A 225 12.93 -2.75 -16.33
C LEU A 225 14.36 -2.23 -16.49
N ARG A 226 15.18 -2.24 -15.42
CA ARG A 226 16.61 -1.85 -15.50
C ARG A 226 17.41 -2.75 -16.44
N ASN A 227 16.93 -3.96 -16.71
CA ASN A 227 17.54 -4.86 -17.69
C ASN A 227 17.34 -4.40 -19.14
N TYR A 228 16.37 -3.52 -19.41
CA TYR A 228 16.00 -3.02 -20.73
C TYR A 228 16.31 -1.52 -20.89
N PHE A 229 16.19 -0.78 -19.81
CA PHE A 229 16.33 0.67 -19.71
C PHE A 229 17.26 0.99 -18.54
N PRO A 230 18.53 1.31 -18.81
CA PRO A 230 19.51 1.58 -17.76
C PRO A 230 19.02 2.65 -16.76
N SER A 231 19.01 2.31 -15.48
CA SER A 231 18.60 3.21 -14.40
C SER A 231 19.27 2.80 -13.10
N GLN A 232 19.74 3.78 -12.35
CA GLN A 232 20.31 3.61 -11.01
C GLN A 232 19.30 3.96 -9.91
N SER A 233 18.08 4.31 -10.29
CA SER A 233 17.03 4.68 -9.34
C SER A 233 16.68 3.54 -8.38
N MET A 234 16.55 3.89 -7.10
CA MET A 234 16.08 2.99 -6.03
C MET A 234 14.56 2.97 -5.92
N THR A 235 13.84 3.84 -6.66
CA THR A 235 12.38 3.84 -6.72
C THR A 235 11.86 2.68 -7.54
N ASN A 236 10.55 2.45 -7.53
CA ASN A 236 9.94 1.41 -8.34
C ASN A 236 10.23 1.62 -9.83
N PHE A 237 10.91 0.66 -10.45
CA PHE A 237 11.13 0.63 -11.88
C PHE A 237 11.00 -0.81 -12.40
N PHE A 238 9.78 -1.34 -12.35
CA PHE A 238 9.45 -2.67 -12.83
C PHE A 238 8.18 -2.64 -13.69
N GLY A 239 8.07 -3.60 -14.57
CA GLY A 239 6.86 -3.92 -15.31
C GLY A 239 6.43 -5.35 -14.99
N TRP A 240 5.50 -5.89 -15.76
CA TRP A 240 5.15 -7.31 -15.70
C TRP A 240 4.72 -7.83 -17.06
N ILE A 241 4.87 -9.13 -17.21
CA ILE A 241 4.28 -9.90 -18.29
C ILE A 241 3.21 -10.83 -17.73
N GLU A 242 2.27 -11.25 -18.56
CA GLU A 242 1.27 -12.25 -18.22
C GLU A 242 1.49 -13.48 -19.09
N VAL A 243 1.76 -14.60 -18.45
CA VAL A 243 2.01 -15.89 -19.10
C VAL A 243 0.95 -16.88 -18.63
N GLY A 244 0.27 -17.53 -19.55
CA GLY A 244 -0.83 -18.41 -19.19
C GLY A 244 -1.05 -19.54 -20.19
N TYR A 245 -1.76 -20.56 -19.74
CA TYR A 245 -2.09 -21.73 -20.55
C TYR A 245 -3.55 -22.15 -20.36
N THR A 246 -4.19 -22.60 -21.44
CA THR A 246 -5.54 -23.19 -21.40
C THR A 246 -5.41 -24.70 -21.57
N PHE A 247 -5.62 -25.42 -20.49
CA PHE A 247 -5.42 -26.87 -20.44
C PHE A 247 -6.56 -27.66 -21.12
N SER A 248 -6.19 -28.78 -21.73
CA SER A 248 -7.08 -29.86 -22.16
C SER A 248 -6.80 -31.11 -21.32
N ASP A 249 -7.60 -32.16 -21.50
CA ASP A 249 -7.39 -33.42 -20.77
C ASP A 249 -6.12 -34.17 -21.22
N THR A 250 -5.63 -33.89 -22.42
CA THR A 250 -4.45 -34.51 -23.04
C THR A 250 -3.18 -33.66 -22.95
N THR A 251 -3.23 -32.50 -22.29
CA THR A 251 -2.09 -31.58 -22.20
C THR A 251 -0.95 -32.21 -21.41
N THR A 252 0.25 -32.24 -22.00
CA THR A 252 1.49 -32.71 -21.36
C THR A 252 2.28 -31.53 -20.75
N PHE A 253 3.22 -31.84 -19.85
CA PHE A 253 4.09 -30.81 -19.24
C PHE A 253 4.98 -30.14 -20.30
N GLU A 254 5.51 -30.93 -21.25
CA GLU A 254 6.37 -30.42 -22.33
C GLU A 254 5.65 -29.42 -23.23
N GLU A 255 4.36 -29.65 -23.53
CA GLU A 255 3.54 -28.70 -24.28
C GLU A 255 3.37 -27.39 -23.55
N VAL A 256 3.09 -27.44 -22.23
CA VAL A 256 2.99 -26.25 -21.38
C VAL A 256 4.31 -25.51 -21.34
N LEU A 257 5.43 -26.22 -21.13
CA LEU A 257 6.76 -25.65 -21.05
C LEU A 257 7.17 -24.95 -22.36
N ALA A 258 6.91 -25.61 -23.49
CA ALA A 258 7.20 -25.04 -24.82
C ALA A 258 6.39 -23.76 -25.09
N ASP A 259 5.11 -23.75 -24.72
CA ASP A 259 4.25 -22.57 -24.89
C ASP A 259 4.65 -21.43 -23.95
N VAL A 260 4.97 -21.73 -22.67
CA VAL A 260 5.50 -20.77 -21.72
C VAL A 260 6.80 -20.13 -22.24
N LYS A 261 7.73 -20.95 -22.74
CA LYS A 261 8.98 -20.43 -23.35
C LYS A 261 8.68 -19.46 -24.47
N ARG A 262 7.80 -19.82 -25.41
CA ARG A 262 7.39 -18.96 -26.53
C ARG A 262 6.78 -17.65 -26.05
N GLN A 263 5.91 -17.68 -25.03
CA GLN A 263 5.32 -16.49 -24.46
C GLN A 263 6.36 -15.58 -23.81
N PHE A 264 7.31 -16.14 -23.05
CA PHE A 264 8.42 -15.36 -22.48
C PHE A 264 9.24 -14.66 -23.57
N GLU A 265 9.59 -15.34 -24.64
CA GLU A 265 10.35 -14.77 -25.75
C GLU A 265 9.59 -13.60 -26.41
N GLN A 266 8.28 -13.73 -26.56
CA GLN A 266 7.42 -12.70 -27.16
C GLN A 266 7.19 -11.50 -26.22
N GLU A 267 6.87 -11.76 -24.95
CA GLU A 267 6.51 -10.72 -23.99
C GLU A 267 7.73 -9.93 -23.48
N LEU A 268 8.91 -10.55 -23.43
CA LEU A 268 10.16 -9.91 -23.03
C LEU A 268 10.87 -9.17 -24.18
N ALA A 269 10.30 -9.14 -25.39
CA ALA A 269 10.82 -8.29 -26.46
C ALA A 269 10.83 -6.82 -26.02
N LYS A 270 11.94 -6.12 -26.26
CA LYS A 270 12.16 -4.74 -25.77
C LYS A 270 11.04 -3.80 -26.20
N GLU A 271 10.52 -3.96 -27.40
CA GLU A 271 9.44 -3.16 -27.97
C GLU A 271 8.13 -3.37 -27.18
N LYS A 272 7.85 -4.61 -26.78
CA LYS A 272 6.62 -4.95 -26.03
C LYS A 272 6.72 -4.45 -24.59
N ILE A 273 7.88 -4.59 -23.96
CA ILE A 273 8.18 -4.01 -22.64
C ILE A 273 8.05 -2.48 -22.67
N ALA A 274 8.58 -1.81 -23.70
CA ALA A 274 8.43 -0.36 -23.88
C ALA A 274 6.96 0.06 -24.05
N MET A 275 6.17 -0.74 -24.76
CA MET A 275 4.74 -0.51 -24.95
C MET A 275 3.96 -0.59 -23.63
N HIS A 276 4.20 -1.61 -22.83
CA HIS A 276 3.57 -1.77 -21.51
C HIS A 276 3.96 -0.62 -20.57
N MET A 277 5.27 -0.32 -20.47
CA MET A 277 5.77 0.78 -19.65
C MET A 277 5.14 2.13 -20.04
N SER A 278 5.11 2.45 -21.34
CA SER A 278 4.49 3.69 -21.82
C SER A 278 2.98 3.73 -21.55
N GLY A 279 2.33 2.58 -21.49
CA GLY A 279 0.93 2.45 -21.13
C GLY A 279 0.61 2.97 -19.71
N TYR A 280 1.47 2.66 -18.73
CA TYR A 280 1.31 3.11 -17.33
C TYR A 280 1.47 4.63 -17.22
N VAL A 281 2.55 5.16 -17.79
CA VAL A 281 2.86 6.60 -17.76
C VAL A 281 1.79 7.43 -18.48
N ARG A 282 1.22 6.89 -19.55
CA ARG A 282 0.14 7.56 -20.31
C ARG A 282 -1.11 7.81 -19.47
N ILE A 283 -1.45 6.91 -18.54
CA ILE A 283 -2.57 7.12 -17.62
C ILE A 283 -2.26 8.30 -16.68
N GLU A 284 -1.05 8.37 -16.17
CA GLU A 284 -0.62 9.42 -15.27
C GLU A 284 -0.53 10.79 -15.98
N LYS A 285 -0.02 10.81 -17.21
CA LYS A 285 0.11 12.05 -18.02
C LYS A 285 -1.20 12.52 -18.63
N ASN A 286 -2.29 11.76 -18.54
CA ASN A 286 -3.59 12.17 -19.07
C ASN A 286 -4.14 13.39 -18.31
N PRO A 287 -4.36 14.55 -18.98
CA PRO A 287 -4.82 15.79 -18.32
C PRO A 287 -6.11 15.61 -17.54
N LEU A 288 -7.08 14.84 -18.08
CA LEU A 288 -8.36 14.59 -17.42
C LEU A 288 -8.15 13.79 -16.11
N VAL A 289 -7.25 12.80 -16.12
CA VAL A 289 -6.92 12.02 -14.92
C VAL A 289 -6.17 12.87 -13.90
N ARG A 290 -5.34 13.80 -14.32
CA ARG A 290 -4.55 14.66 -13.43
C ARG A 290 -5.42 15.58 -12.58
N VAL A 291 -6.44 16.19 -13.14
CA VAL A 291 -7.32 17.17 -12.45
C VAL A 291 -8.40 16.53 -11.58
N VAL A 292 -8.65 15.23 -11.69
CA VAL A 292 -9.63 14.54 -10.85
C VAL A 292 -9.11 14.41 -9.42
N PRO A 293 -9.85 14.88 -8.39
CA PRO A 293 -9.44 14.71 -7.00
C PRO A 293 -9.20 13.24 -6.63
N LEU A 294 -8.18 13.00 -5.81
CA LEU A 294 -7.74 11.65 -5.44
C LEU A 294 -8.86 10.81 -4.81
N GLU A 295 -9.77 11.44 -4.05
CA GLU A 295 -10.90 10.73 -3.43
C GLU A 295 -11.87 10.11 -4.46
N ILE A 296 -12.04 10.76 -5.61
CA ILE A 296 -12.85 10.28 -6.73
C ILE A 296 -12.02 9.31 -7.57
N LYS A 297 -10.78 9.71 -7.92
CA LYS A 297 -9.84 8.95 -8.74
C LYS A 297 -9.63 7.53 -8.21
N LYS A 298 -9.50 7.36 -6.89
CA LYS A 298 -9.27 6.04 -6.27
C LYS A 298 -10.35 5.00 -6.61
N TYR A 299 -11.61 5.41 -6.76
CA TYR A 299 -12.69 4.49 -7.13
C TYR A 299 -12.53 4.01 -8.57
N PHE A 300 -12.19 4.90 -9.50
CA PHE A 300 -11.93 4.53 -10.89
C PHE A 300 -10.68 3.67 -11.03
N LEU A 301 -9.61 4.00 -10.29
CA LEU A 301 -8.39 3.18 -10.27
C LEU A 301 -8.64 1.79 -9.67
N MET A 302 -9.46 1.70 -8.62
CA MET A 302 -9.85 0.42 -8.03
C MET A 302 -10.67 -0.44 -8.99
N ILE A 303 -11.61 0.16 -9.72
CA ILE A 303 -12.38 -0.55 -10.76
C ILE A 303 -11.43 -1.02 -11.87
N GLY A 304 -10.52 -0.16 -12.34
CA GLY A 304 -9.51 -0.52 -13.35
C GLY A 304 -8.60 -1.65 -12.89
N ALA A 305 -8.10 -1.60 -11.66
CA ALA A 305 -7.29 -2.67 -11.07
C ALA A 305 -8.06 -4.00 -10.95
N ASN A 306 -9.33 -3.95 -10.53
CA ASN A 306 -10.18 -5.14 -10.46
C ASN A 306 -10.47 -5.74 -11.85
N LEU A 307 -10.61 -4.90 -12.87
CA LEU A 307 -10.77 -5.36 -14.25
C LEU A 307 -9.48 -5.98 -14.78
N GLY A 308 -8.32 -5.33 -14.56
CA GLY A 308 -7.00 -5.84 -14.93
C GLY A 308 -6.66 -7.15 -14.23
N SER A 309 -6.98 -7.26 -12.95
CA SER A 309 -6.72 -8.50 -12.21
C SER A 309 -7.55 -9.70 -12.67
N ARG A 310 -8.57 -9.52 -13.52
CA ARG A 310 -9.39 -10.63 -14.04
C ARG A 310 -8.62 -11.59 -14.93
N SER A 311 -7.56 -11.13 -15.57
CA SER A 311 -6.70 -11.95 -16.44
C SER A 311 -5.63 -12.74 -15.66
N ILE A 312 -5.51 -12.57 -14.34
CA ILE A 312 -4.42 -13.14 -13.52
C ILE A 312 -5.00 -14.14 -12.53
N THR A 313 -4.41 -15.33 -12.45
CA THR A 313 -4.73 -16.36 -11.44
C THR A 313 -3.86 -16.22 -10.19
N ALA A 314 -2.53 -16.14 -10.38
CA ALA A 314 -1.54 -16.02 -9.32
C ALA A 314 -0.35 -15.15 -9.78
N VAL A 315 0.60 -14.90 -8.88
CA VAL A 315 1.80 -14.10 -9.17
C VAL A 315 3.03 -14.97 -8.92
N TYR A 316 4.02 -14.90 -9.80
CA TYR A 316 5.35 -15.44 -9.55
C TYR A 316 6.41 -14.36 -9.73
N SER A 317 7.17 -14.09 -8.67
CA SER A 317 8.24 -13.07 -8.65
C SER A 317 9.59 -13.73 -8.38
N ASN A 318 10.55 -13.53 -9.27
CA ASN A 318 11.93 -13.98 -9.07
C ASN A 318 12.83 -12.77 -8.81
N ILE A 319 13.40 -12.67 -7.60
CA ILE A 319 14.33 -11.59 -7.23
C ILE A 319 15.75 -11.88 -7.78
N GLY A 320 16.06 -13.14 -8.04
CA GLY A 320 17.36 -13.56 -8.56
C GLY A 320 18.34 -13.96 -7.46
N ILE A 321 19.63 -13.78 -7.76
CA ILE A 321 20.73 -14.24 -6.90
C ILE A 321 21.13 -13.13 -5.93
N ILE A 322 21.12 -13.45 -4.65
CA ILE A 322 21.64 -12.58 -3.59
C ILE A 322 23.14 -12.89 -3.45
N ARG A 323 23.96 -11.86 -3.57
CA ARG A 323 25.43 -12.04 -3.58
C ARG A 323 26.05 -11.41 -2.33
N PHE A 324 26.84 -12.22 -1.64
CA PHE A 324 27.77 -11.79 -0.59
C PHE A 324 29.15 -12.38 -0.88
N PRO A 325 30.24 -11.77 -0.38
CA PRO A 325 31.56 -12.39 -0.40
C PRO A 325 31.55 -13.75 0.31
N GLU A 326 32.51 -14.61 -0.06
CA GLU A 326 32.58 -15.99 0.44
C GLU A 326 32.67 -16.06 1.97
N GLU A 327 33.34 -15.09 2.59
CA GLU A 327 33.53 -14.97 4.03
C GLU A 327 32.22 -14.84 4.82
N TYR A 328 31.13 -14.44 4.17
CA TYR A 328 29.81 -14.34 4.79
C TYR A 328 29.05 -15.66 4.86
N LYS A 329 29.51 -16.69 4.16
CA LYS A 329 28.78 -17.98 4.09
C LYS A 329 28.67 -18.69 5.45
N GLU A 330 29.63 -18.50 6.35
CA GLU A 330 29.57 -19.07 7.69
C GLU A 330 28.45 -18.44 8.55
N TYR A 331 28.05 -17.21 8.23
CA TYR A 331 27.12 -16.40 9.04
C TYR A 331 25.72 -16.34 8.47
N ILE A 332 25.53 -16.56 7.17
CA ILE A 332 24.24 -16.49 6.48
C ILE A 332 23.85 -17.89 6.02
N GLN A 333 22.73 -18.39 6.53
CA GLN A 333 22.18 -19.69 6.11
C GLN A 333 21.42 -19.56 4.79
N HIS A 334 20.35 -18.77 4.78
CA HIS A 334 19.54 -18.52 3.59
C HIS A 334 18.77 -17.22 3.70
N PHE A 335 18.16 -16.84 2.60
CA PHE A 335 17.21 -15.73 2.52
C PHE A 335 15.86 -16.27 2.12
N GLY A 336 14.79 -15.83 2.81
CA GLY A 336 13.41 -16.06 2.45
C GLY A 336 12.76 -14.79 1.91
N ILE A 337 11.76 -14.91 1.04
CA ILE A 337 11.04 -13.78 0.49
C ILE A 337 9.55 -14.02 0.40
N PHE A 338 8.79 -13.07 0.92
CA PHE A 338 7.33 -13.10 0.94
C PHE A 338 6.76 -11.80 0.40
N ALA A 339 5.59 -11.88 -0.22
CA ALA A 339 4.85 -10.70 -0.63
C ALA A 339 3.38 -10.81 -0.26
N SER A 340 2.80 -9.69 0.15
CA SER A 340 1.38 -9.60 0.43
C SER A 340 0.56 -9.79 -0.84
N THR A 341 -0.41 -10.70 -0.82
CA THR A 341 -1.26 -11.03 -1.96
C THR A 341 -2.74 -11.08 -1.58
N ASN A 342 -3.63 -11.00 -2.56
CA ASN A 342 -5.07 -11.24 -2.42
C ASN A 342 -5.52 -12.63 -2.87
N SER A 343 -4.60 -13.44 -3.40
CA SER A 343 -4.82 -14.78 -3.90
C SER A 343 -3.66 -15.68 -3.52
N LEU A 344 -2.85 -16.09 -4.47
CA LEU A 344 -1.65 -16.89 -4.32
C LEU A 344 -0.48 -16.17 -4.99
N GLN A 345 0.66 -16.14 -4.31
CA GLN A 345 1.91 -15.63 -4.85
C GLN A 345 3.06 -16.54 -4.46
N MET A 346 3.96 -16.78 -5.40
CA MET A 346 5.25 -17.43 -5.18
C MET A 346 6.34 -16.38 -5.41
N CYS A 347 7.29 -16.30 -4.50
CA CYS A 347 8.50 -15.50 -4.66
C CYS A 347 9.72 -16.41 -4.59
N SER A 348 10.77 -16.13 -5.37
CA SER A 348 12.01 -16.89 -5.32
C SER A 348 13.23 -15.98 -5.20
N CYS A 349 14.20 -16.43 -4.41
CA CYS A 349 15.55 -15.88 -4.35
C CYS A 349 16.55 -16.99 -4.13
N SER A 350 17.82 -16.78 -4.48
CA SER A 350 18.88 -17.76 -4.26
C SER A 350 20.11 -17.16 -3.61
N TYR A 351 20.72 -17.93 -2.73
CA TYR A 351 21.97 -17.61 -2.06
C TYR A 351 22.83 -18.88 -1.95
N GLY A 352 24.07 -18.83 -2.42
CA GLY A 352 24.91 -20.02 -2.53
C GLY A 352 24.28 -21.09 -3.44
N ASP A 353 24.14 -22.31 -2.95
CA ASP A 353 23.49 -23.43 -3.67
C ASP A 353 22.01 -23.61 -3.24
N GLU A 354 21.46 -22.74 -2.43
CA GLU A 354 20.06 -22.81 -2.01
C GLU A 354 19.20 -21.77 -2.73
N MET A 355 18.07 -22.22 -3.29
CA MET A 355 17.00 -21.35 -3.77
C MET A 355 15.78 -21.54 -2.87
N VAL A 356 15.30 -20.46 -2.31
CA VAL A 356 14.10 -20.46 -1.48
C VAL A 356 12.91 -19.99 -2.30
N LEU A 357 11.84 -20.78 -2.27
CA LEU A 357 10.51 -20.44 -2.81
C LEU A 357 9.59 -20.13 -1.64
N GLY A 358 9.21 -18.87 -1.50
CA GLY A 358 8.24 -18.41 -0.52
C GLY A 358 6.84 -18.31 -1.14
N PHE A 359 5.93 -19.20 -0.73
CA PHE A 359 4.53 -19.12 -1.12
C PHE A 359 3.74 -18.34 -0.08
N THR A 360 2.95 -17.40 -0.53
CA THR A 360 1.98 -16.68 0.28
C THR A 360 0.58 -16.85 -0.30
N SER A 361 -0.38 -17.21 0.52
CA SER A 361 -1.76 -17.45 0.09
C SER A 361 -2.76 -16.80 1.05
N LYS A 362 -3.85 -16.26 0.50
CA LYS A 362 -5.03 -15.88 1.28
C LYS A 362 -5.96 -17.04 1.58
N ILE A 363 -5.76 -18.14 0.91
CA ILE A 363 -6.50 -19.38 1.13
C ILE A 363 -5.61 -20.30 1.98
N PRO A 364 -6.08 -20.83 3.11
CA PRO A 364 -5.27 -21.66 4.02
C PRO A 364 -4.94 -23.06 3.46
N ASP A 365 -5.54 -23.42 2.32
CA ASP A 365 -5.25 -24.68 1.62
C ASP A 365 -3.88 -24.63 0.93
N ASP A 366 -3.07 -25.64 1.15
CA ASP A 366 -1.71 -25.82 0.62
C ASP A 366 -1.62 -26.87 -0.50
N SER A 367 -2.76 -27.30 -1.06
CA SER A 367 -2.81 -28.34 -2.12
C SER A 367 -1.95 -27.97 -3.32
N ILE A 368 -1.98 -26.70 -3.76
CA ILE A 368 -1.16 -26.21 -4.88
C ILE A 368 0.34 -26.31 -4.55
N GLN A 369 0.74 -25.97 -3.32
CA GLN A 369 2.13 -26.06 -2.87
C GLN A 369 2.59 -27.51 -2.81
N ARG A 370 1.75 -28.45 -2.34
CA ARG A 370 2.04 -29.89 -2.36
C ARG A 370 2.14 -30.45 -3.78
N ASN A 371 1.24 -30.05 -4.68
CA ASN A 371 1.32 -30.42 -6.09
C ASN A 371 2.62 -29.93 -6.73
N PHE A 372 3.04 -28.71 -6.38
CA PHE A 372 4.30 -28.14 -6.86
C PHE A 372 5.52 -28.95 -6.34
N GLN A 373 5.56 -29.30 -5.05
CA GLN A 373 6.62 -30.11 -4.46
C GLN A 373 6.66 -31.51 -5.08
N ARG A 374 5.50 -32.12 -5.36
CA ARG A 374 5.44 -33.38 -6.08
C ARG A 374 6.08 -33.26 -7.47
N MET A 375 5.77 -32.22 -8.23
CA MET A 375 6.40 -32.00 -9.54
C MET A 375 7.92 -31.81 -9.43
N LEU A 376 8.43 -31.12 -8.39
CA LEU A 376 9.87 -31.05 -8.14
C LEU A 376 10.49 -32.46 -7.95
N SER A 377 9.81 -33.35 -7.21
CA SER A 377 10.25 -34.71 -7.02
C SER A 377 10.25 -35.49 -8.34
N GLU A 378 9.20 -35.39 -9.15
CA GLU A 378 9.06 -36.01 -10.47
C GLU A 378 10.18 -35.55 -11.42
N GLU A 379 10.59 -34.28 -11.31
CA GLU A 379 11.68 -33.69 -12.07
C GLU A 379 13.08 -33.93 -11.47
N ASN A 380 13.19 -34.76 -10.42
CA ASN A 380 14.42 -35.07 -9.70
C ASN A 380 15.16 -33.83 -9.16
N VAL A 381 14.44 -32.86 -8.69
CA VAL A 381 14.99 -31.66 -8.02
C VAL A 381 14.94 -31.87 -6.51
N SER A 382 16.11 -31.90 -5.88
CA SER A 382 16.23 -32.01 -4.42
C SER A 382 15.60 -30.80 -3.76
N HIS A 383 14.66 -31.07 -2.84
CA HIS A 383 13.97 -29.99 -2.11
C HIS A 383 13.60 -30.42 -0.69
N ARG A 384 13.35 -29.42 0.16
CA ARG A 384 12.84 -29.60 1.52
C ARG A 384 11.89 -28.45 1.87
N GLU A 385 10.86 -28.73 2.64
CA GLU A 385 10.00 -27.70 3.21
C GLU A 385 10.62 -27.17 4.51
N LEU A 386 10.68 -25.85 4.66
CA LEU A 386 11.09 -25.23 5.91
C LEU A 386 9.89 -25.17 6.85
N LYS A 387 10.04 -25.74 8.03
CA LYS A 387 9.08 -25.53 9.12
C LYS A 387 9.38 -24.21 9.77
N ASN A 388 8.78 -23.14 9.27
CA ASN A 388 8.91 -21.83 9.87
C ASN A 388 8.15 -21.78 11.19
N GLU A 389 8.88 -21.76 12.28
CA GLU A 389 8.36 -21.43 13.59
C GLU A 389 8.22 -19.91 13.70
N PHE A 390 7.12 -19.38 13.16
CA PHE A 390 6.77 -17.99 13.45
C PHE A 390 6.38 -17.87 14.93
N PRO A 391 6.75 -16.78 15.62
CA PRO A 391 6.33 -16.57 16.99
C PRO A 391 4.80 -16.52 17.05
N GLY A 392 4.23 -17.09 18.13
CA GLY A 392 2.80 -17.02 18.35
C GLY A 392 2.33 -15.56 18.44
N TYR A 393 1.74 -15.04 17.36
CA TYR A 393 1.25 -13.66 17.29
C TYR A 393 0.04 -13.50 18.20
N GLY A 394 0.20 -12.67 19.24
CA GLY A 394 -0.84 -12.46 20.23
C GLY A 394 -2.13 -11.88 19.63
N GLU A 395 -3.24 -12.12 20.30
CA GLU A 395 -4.59 -11.66 19.90
C GLU A 395 -4.78 -10.12 19.89
N ARG A 396 -3.74 -9.32 20.18
CA ARG A 396 -3.84 -7.86 20.32
C ARG A 396 -4.50 -7.17 19.13
N GLN A 397 -4.14 -7.52 17.90
CA GLN A 397 -4.76 -6.90 16.72
C GLN A 397 -6.23 -7.32 16.54
N LYS A 398 -6.55 -8.55 16.91
CA LYS A 398 -7.95 -9.03 16.92
C LYS A 398 -8.78 -8.30 17.97
N LEU A 399 -8.19 -8.00 19.14
CA LEU A 399 -8.83 -7.27 20.22
C LEU A 399 -9.11 -5.80 19.87
N GLU A 400 -8.11 -5.04 19.39
CA GLU A 400 -8.32 -3.64 18.99
C GLU A 400 -9.38 -3.48 17.89
N LYS A 401 -9.43 -4.41 16.94
CA LYS A 401 -10.44 -4.39 15.89
C LYS A 401 -11.82 -4.74 16.45
N LYS A 402 -11.91 -5.68 17.37
CA LYS A 402 -13.15 -6.09 18.03
C LYS A 402 -13.71 -4.97 18.90
N GLU A 403 -12.86 -4.22 19.63
CA GLU A 403 -13.25 -3.04 20.39
C GLU A 403 -13.75 -1.90 19.48
N ASN A 404 -13.04 -1.61 18.41
CA ASN A 404 -13.44 -0.60 17.45
C ASN A 404 -14.78 -0.93 16.77
N GLN A 405 -15.02 -2.19 16.48
CA GLN A 405 -16.29 -2.65 15.92
C GLN A 405 -17.42 -2.55 16.94
N LYS A 406 -17.15 -2.89 18.20
CA LYS A 406 -18.14 -2.76 19.30
C LYS A 406 -18.61 -1.31 19.47
N VAL A 407 -17.70 -0.32 19.45
CA VAL A 407 -18.06 1.11 19.58
C VAL A 407 -19.04 1.51 18.48
N VAL A 408 -18.73 1.18 17.21
CA VAL A 408 -19.60 1.47 16.07
C VAL A 408 -20.96 0.78 16.21
N GLN A 409 -20.96 -0.51 16.56
CA GLN A 409 -22.19 -1.29 16.73
C GLN A 409 -23.06 -0.74 17.86
N THR A 410 -22.46 -0.43 19.03
CA THR A 410 -23.19 0.10 20.19
C THR A 410 -23.82 1.45 19.87
N PHE A 411 -23.08 2.37 19.23
CA PHE A 411 -23.64 3.67 18.88
C PHE A 411 -24.71 3.58 17.80
N SER A 412 -24.55 2.72 16.81
CA SER A 412 -25.57 2.47 15.78
C SER A 412 -26.85 1.89 16.39
N PHE A 413 -26.70 0.94 17.32
CA PHE A 413 -27.83 0.37 18.04
C PHE A 413 -28.55 1.43 18.89
N LEU A 414 -27.82 2.29 19.59
CA LEU A 414 -28.40 3.37 20.40
C LEU A 414 -29.22 4.33 19.54
N CYS A 415 -28.69 4.79 18.41
CA CYS A 415 -29.43 5.65 17.48
C CYS A 415 -30.71 4.97 16.96
N LEU A 416 -30.63 3.69 16.62
CA LEU A 416 -31.79 2.91 16.18
C LEU A 416 -32.82 2.77 17.30
N ALA A 417 -32.40 2.43 18.53
CA ALA A 417 -33.27 2.30 19.67
C ALA A 417 -34.02 3.61 19.99
N ILE A 418 -33.31 4.74 19.98
CA ILE A 418 -33.92 6.06 20.17
C ILE A 418 -34.97 6.33 19.08
N ALA A 419 -34.64 6.07 17.82
CA ALA A 419 -35.57 6.28 16.72
C ALA A 419 -36.82 5.42 16.85
N VAL A 420 -36.69 4.14 17.22
CA VAL A 420 -37.82 3.22 17.44
C VAL A 420 -38.68 3.69 18.64
N ILE A 421 -38.05 4.05 19.76
CA ILE A 421 -38.78 4.54 20.95
C ILE A 421 -39.55 5.84 20.59
N CYS A 422 -38.91 6.80 19.88
CA CYS A 422 -39.59 7.99 19.41
C CYS A 422 -40.77 7.67 18.49
N GLY A 423 -40.60 6.67 17.59
CA GLY A 423 -41.68 6.21 16.71
C GLY A 423 -42.86 5.60 17.48
N MET A 424 -42.58 4.78 18.49
CA MET A 424 -43.61 4.18 19.37
C MET A 424 -44.36 5.26 20.13
N ILE A 425 -43.66 6.21 20.75
CA ILE A 425 -44.27 7.32 21.49
C ILE A 425 -45.13 8.16 20.55
N ASN A 426 -44.62 8.49 19.36
CA ASN A 426 -45.36 9.28 18.39
C ASN A 426 -46.64 8.57 17.93
N PHE A 427 -46.57 7.28 17.63
CA PHE A 427 -47.74 6.50 17.26
C PHE A 427 -48.80 6.43 18.39
N MET A 428 -48.36 6.23 19.65
CA MET A 428 -49.24 6.17 20.81
C MET A 428 -49.88 7.51 21.17
N THR A 429 -49.20 8.63 20.95
CA THR A 429 -49.67 9.97 21.33
C THR A 429 -50.44 10.69 20.25
N ALA A 430 -50.05 10.55 19.00
CA ALA A 430 -50.60 11.30 17.87
C ALA A 430 -51.43 10.45 16.90
N GLY A 431 -51.39 9.13 17.02
CA GLY A 431 -52.02 8.19 16.07
C GLY A 431 -51.45 8.28 14.63
N SER A 432 -50.40 9.07 14.45
CA SER A 432 -49.69 9.33 13.19
C SER A 432 -48.19 9.26 13.43
N LEU A 433 -47.38 9.33 12.38
CA LEU A 433 -45.91 9.32 12.47
C LEU A 433 -45.30 10.69 12.10
N ASP A 434 -45.98 11.78 12.38
CA ASP A 434 -45.63 13.11 11.89
C ASP A 434 -44.28 13.63 12.42
N TRP A 435 -44.07 13.59 13.73
CA TRP A 435 -42.80 14.05 14.29
C TRP A 435 -41.72 12.94 14.36
N PHE A 436 -42.10 11.69 14.13
CA PHE A 436 -41.16 10.56 14.03
C PHE A 436 -40.09 10.81 12.99
N TRP A 437 -40.46 11.32 11.81
CA TRP A 437 -39.52 11.60 10.76
C TRP A 437 -38.46 12.64 11.16
N PHE A 438 -38.85 13.60 11.97
CA PHE A 438 -37.94 14.59 12.55
C PHE A 438 -36.93 13.95 13.51
N ALA A 439 -37.42 13.13 14.44
CA ALA A 439 -36.56 12.40 15.37
C ALA A 439 -35.62 11.42 14.65
N GLY A 440 -36.16 10.68 13.68
CA GLY A 440 -35.38 9.76 12.85
C GLY A 440 -34.29 10.46 12.03
N ALA A 441 -34.61 11.59 11.41
CA ALA A 441 -33.63 12.40 10.72
C ALA A 441 -32.55 12.94 11.66
N GLY A 442 -32.92 13.39 12.88
CA GLY A 442 -31.99 13.81 13.92
C GLY A 442 -31.03 12.70 14.33
N CYS A 443 -31.55 11.49 14.58
CA CYS A 443 -30.73 10.33 14.87
C CYS A 443 -29.79 9.97 13.72
N ALA A 444 -30.25 10.02 12.48
CA ALA A 444 -29.41 9.79 11.29
C ALA A 444 -28.31 10.84 11.14
N CYS A 445 -28.60 12.12 11.35
CA CYS A 445 -27.63 13.20 11.35
C CYS A 445 -26.56 13.02 12.45
N ALA A 446 -27.00 12.72 13.69
CA ALA A 446 -26.10 12.47 14.80
C ALA A 446 -25.21 11.24 14.51
N TRP A 447 -25.78 10.18 13.96
CA TRP A 447 -25.02 9.00 13.55
C TRP A 447 -23.96 9.33 12.51
N LEU A 448 -24.30 10.09 11.46
CA LEU A 448 -23.36 10.51 10.41
C LEU A 448 -22.21 11.34 10.99
N VAL A 449 -22.51 12.35 11.81
CA VAL A 449 -21.51 13.21 12.45
C VAL A 449 -20.54 12.40 13.30
N VAL A 450 -21.05 11.53 14.16
CA VAL A 450 -20.20 10.72 15.04
C VAL A 450 -19.40 9.67 14.24
N MET A 451 -20.00 9.05 13.23
CA MET A 451 -19.28 8.08 12.39
C MET A 451 -18.15 8.76 11.61
N VAL A 452 -18.37 9.92 11.00
CA VAL A 452 -17.32 10.66 10.32
C VAL A 452 -16.21 11.07 11.30
N ALA A 453 -16.58 11.56 12.49
CA ALA A 453 -15.62 11.89 13.55
C ALA A 453 -14.78 10.66 13.94
N TYR A 454 -15.41 9.53 14.11
CA TYR A 454 -14.76 8.27 14.47
C TYR A 454 -13.80 7.75 13.37
N PHE A 455 -14.25 7.72 12.13
CA PHE A 455 -13.41 7.25 11.01
C PHE A 455 -12.26 8.21 10.68
N LYS A 456 -12.39 9.50 10.98
CA LYS A 456 -11.36 10.54 10.73
C LYS A 456 -10.55 10.90 11.99
N ARG A 457 -10.76 10.24 13.13
CA ARG A 457 -10.13 10.58 14.44
C ARG A 457 -8.61 10.63 14.46
N ARG A 458 -7.94 9.97 13.49
CA ARG A 458 -6.48 9.93 13.41
C ARG A 458 -5.84 11.26 12.97
N ASN A 459 -6.60 12.07 12.24
CA ASN A 459 -6.15 13.41 11.84
C ASN A 459 -7.23 14.43 12.24
N ILE A 460 -7.01 15.06 13.40
CA ILE A 460 -7.98 15.97 14.02
C ILE A 460 -8.31 17.13 13.10
N LEU A 461 -7.31 17.77 12.46
CA LEU A 461 -7.53 18.92 11.57
C LEU A 461 -8.35 18.53 10.33
N LYS A 462 -8.07 17.38 9.76
CA LYS A 462 -8.85 16.84 8.65
C LYS A 462 -10.27 16.48 9.07
N ASN A 463 -10.42 15.97 10.30
CA ASN A 463 -11.72 15.69 10.88
C ASN A 463 -12.56 16.98 11.03
N GLU A 464 -11.99 18.05 11.57
CA GLU A 464 -12.66 19.35 11.69
C GLU A 464 -13.18 19.87 10.35
N MET A 465 -12.37 19.81 9.29
CA MET A 465 -12.81 20.24 7.95
C MET A 465 -13.98 19.39 7.43
N TRP A 466 -13.95 18.09 7.65
CA TRP A 466 -15.06 17.21 7.29
C TRP A 466 -16.31 17.46 8.13
N GLN A 467 -16.15 17.74 9.43
CA GLN A 467 -17.27 18.10 10.30
C GLN A 467 -17.89 19.42 9.88
N LEU A 468 -17.08 20.44 9.59
CA LEU A 468 -17.57 21.71 9.07
C LEU A 468 -18.43 21.53 7.82
N LEU A 469 -17.92 20.76 6.84
CA LEU A 469 -18.67 20.49 5.61
C LEU A 469 -19.98 19.74 5.91
N LEU A 470 -19.91 18.67 6.69
CA LEU A 470 -21.06 17.82 7.00
C LEU A 470 -22.14 18.58 7.78
N ILE A 471 -21.76 19.31 8.83
CA ILE A 471 -22.68 20.11 9.64
C ILE A 471 -23.30 21.22 8.80
N SER A 472 -22.54 21.88 7.92
CA SER A 472 -23.08 22.89 7.00
C SER A 472 -24.14 22.32 6.07
N VAL A 473 -23.86 21.16 5.45
CA VAL A 473 -24.82 20.48 4.57
C VAL A 473 -26.08 20.05 5.33
N ILE A 474 -25.92 19.43 6.51
CA ILE A 474 -27.03 19.00 7.35
C ILE A 474 -27.88 20.21 7.75
N ALA A 475 -27.26 21.31 8.19
CA ALA A 475 -27.96 22.51 8.60
C ALA A 475 -28.79 23.14 7.45
N ILE A 476 -28.20 23.20 6.23
CA ILE A 476 -28.92 23.71 5.04
C ILE A 476 -30.11 22.81 4.72
N LEU A 477 -29.93 21.48 4.70
CA LEU A 477 -31.02 20.55 4.44
C LEU A 477 -32.11 20.68 5.49
N TRP A 478 -31.75 20.77 6.76
CA TRP A 478 -32.70 20.92 7.85
C TRP A 478 -33.49 22.23 7.75
N ASP A 479 -32.81 23.37 7.49
CA ASP A 479 -33.45 24.66 7.29
C ASP A 479 -34.40 24.62 6.09
N ARG A 480 -34.01 23.93 5.00
CA ARG A 480 -34.86 23.75 3.80
C ARG A 480 -36.12 22.96 4.10
N PHE A 481 -36.00 21.86 4.87
CA PHE A 481 -37.13 21.02 5.25
C PHE A 481 -38.06 21.64 6.27
N THR A 482 -37.55 22.57 7.11
CA THR A 482 -38.36 23.30 8.10
C THR A 482 -38.97 24.61 7.61
N GLY A 483 -38.95 24.85 6.29
CA GLY A 483 -39.61 25.99 5.66
C GLY A 483 -38.70 27.21 5.41
N TRP A 484 -37.38 26.98 5.29
CA TRP A 484 -36.35 27.96 4.97
C TRP A 484 -36.43 29.28 5.77
N LYS A 485 -35.88 29.23 6.96
CA LYS A 485 -35.76 30.40 7.84
C LYS A 485 -34.41 31.14 7.71
N GLY A 486 -33.46 30.56 6.94
CA GLY A 486 -32.15 31.15 6.68
C GLY A 486 -31.12 30.97 7.80
N TRP A 487 -31.48 30.40 8.97
CA TRP A 487 -30.59 30.30 10.13
C TRP A 487 -29.30 29.48 9.84
N SER A 488 -29.35 28.55 8.90
CA SER A 488 -28.22 27.74 8.50
C SER A 488 -27.11 28.59 7.85
N VAL A 489 -27.48 29.49 6.95
CA VAL A 489 -26.56 30.36 6.21
C VAL A 489 -26.21 31.61 6.97
N ASP A 490 -27.14 32.11 7.82
CA ASP A 490 -26.94 33.32 8.61
C ASP A 490 -25.99 33.09 9.80
N PHE A 491 -26.08 31.91 10.44
CA PHE A 491 -25.37 31.65 11.70
C PHE A 491 -24.47 30.42 11.66
N VAL A 492 -24.99 29.24 11.27
CA VAL A 492 -24.25 27.98 11.42
C VAL A 492 -22.98 27.94 10.57
N ILE A 493 -23.10 28.33 9.31
CA ILE A 493 -21.95 28.30 8.39
C ILE A 493 -20.89 29.33 8.80
N PRO A 494 -21.21 30.66 9.01
CA PRO A 494 -20.20 31.63 9.42
C PRO A 494 -19.53 31.28 10.75
N PHE A 495 -20.30 30.93 11.78
CA PHE A 495 -19.73 30.57 13.09
C PHE A 495 -18.94 29.24 13.05
N GLY A 496 -19.40 28.26 12.29
CA GLY A 496 -18.66 27.00 12.09
C GLY A 496 -17.29 27.24 11.46
N ILE A 497 -17.20 28.07 10.44
CA ILE A 497 -15.93 28.44 9.80
C ILE A 497 -15.02 29.19 10.77
N LEU A 498 -15.55 30.16 11.52
CA LEU A 498 -14.79 30.89 12.54
C LEU A 498 -14.26 29.92 13.62
N ALA A 499 -15.10 29.02 14.09
CA ALA A 499 -14.68 27.99 15.07
C ALA A 499 -13.50 27.20 14.57
N VAL A 500 -13.51 26.74 13.31
CA VAL A 500 -12.38 26.01 12.70
C VAL A 500 -11.14 26.90 12.57
N GLN A 501 -11.28 28.16 12.18
CA GLN A 501 -10.13 29.07 12.06
C GLN A 501 -9.44 29.32 13.40
N PHE A 502 -10.19 29.37 14.51
CA PHE A 502 -9.63 29.50 15.85
C PHE A 502 -9.11 28.19 16.44
N SER A 503 -9.80 27.07 16.19
CA SER A 503 -9.41 25.76 16.74
C SER A 503 -8.16 25.20 16.09
N VAL A 504 -7.95 25.37 14.79
CA VAL A 504 -6.79 24.83 14.06
C VAL A 504 -5.45 25.28 14.67
N PRO A 505 -5.17 26.56 14.94
CA PRO A 505 -3.93 26.99 15.61
C PRO A 505 -3.78 26.44 17.03
N VAL A 506 -4.89 26.36 17.77
CA VAL A 506 -4.90 25.83 19.14
C VAL A 506 -4.53 24.34 19.14
N ILE A 507 -5.17 23.57 18.28
CA ILE A 507 -4.89 22.13 18.11
C ILE A 507 -3.44 21.92 17.63
N ALA A 508 -2.98 22.74 16.69
CA ALA A 508 -1.61 22.68 16.22
C ALA A 508 -0.60 22.89 17.35
N LYS A 509 -0.86 23.85 18.25
CA LYS A 509 -0.01 24.13 19.43
C LYS A 509 -0.06 22.98 20.44
N ILE A 510 -1.23 22.47 20.77
CA ILE A 510 -1.39 21.35 21.73
C ILE A 510 -0.70 20.09 21.24
N ASN A 511 -0.90 19.73 19.97
CA ASN A 511 -0.32 18.53 19.36
C ASN A 511 1.10 18.73 18.82
N ARG A 512 1.72 19.88 19.05
CA ARG A 512 3.07 20.24 18.57
C ARG A 512 3.26 19.96 17.08
N LEU A 513 2.26 20.31 16.27
CA LEU A 513 2.30 20.10 14.83
C LEU A 513 3.29 21.06 14.19
N GLU A 514 3.97 20.60 13.14
CA GLU A 514 4.83 21.46 12.33
C GLU A 514 3.99 22.47 11.54
N ARG A 515 4.57 23.63 11.24
CA ARG A 515 3.86 24.71 10.52
C ARG A 515 3.22 24.23 9.22
N GLU A 516 3.93 23.40 8.46
CA GLU A 516 3.46 22.83 7.20
C GLU A 516 2.17 22.01 7.32
N GLU A 517 1.91 21.43 8.49
CA GLU A 517 0.77 20.51 8.70
C GLU A 517 -0.56 21.22 8.84
N TYR A 518 -0.57 22.37 9.50
CA TYR A 518 -1.82 23.09 9.78
C TYR A 518 -2.07 24.28 8.84
N LEU A 519 -1.01 24.87 8.22
CA LEU A 519 -1.16 26.02 7.32
C LEU A 519 -2.14 25.74 6.18
N PHE A 520 -2.09 24.55 5.63
CA PHE A 520 -3.00 24.16 4.55
C PHE A 520 -4.47 24.18 4.98
N TYR A 521 -4.78 23.72 6.20
CA TYR A 521 -6.15 23.74 6.73
C TYR A 521 -6.61 25.16 7.05
N LEU A 522 -5.71 26.03 7.52
CA LEU A 522 -6.01 27.46 7.71
C LEU A 522 -6.31 28.16 6.38
N VAL A 523 -5.56 27.87 5.32
CA VAL A 523 -5.87 28.40 3.98
C VAL A 523 -7.24 27.92 3.51
N GLN A 524 -7.54 26.64 3.67
CA GLN A 524 -8.86 26.09 3.29
C GLN A 524 -10.00 26.75 4.08
N ALA A 525 -9.85 26.90 5.40
CA ALA A 525 -10.84 27.57 6.24
C ALA A 525 -10.99 29.06 5.89
N GLY A 526 -9.87 29.74 5.58
CA GLY A 526 -9.88 31.14 5.13
C GLY A 526 -10.60 31.31 3.79
N ILE A 527 -10.34 30.44 2.81
CA ILE A 527 -11.07 30.48 1.53
C ILE A 527 -12.56 30.18 1.73
N ALA A 528 -12.88 29.13 2.53
CA ALA A 528 -14.27 28.82 2.85
C ALA A 528 -14.99 29.96 3.52
N GLY A 529 -14.29 30.76 4.34
CA GLY A 529 -14.88 31.91 5.04
C GLY A 529 -15.20 33.13 4.17
N LEU A 530 -14.80 33.13 2.91
CA LEU A 530 -15.25 34.11 1.93
C LEU A 530 -16.61 33.74 1.31
N ILE A 531 -17.00 32.44 1.38
CA ILE A 531 -18.29 31.96 0.82
C ILE A 531 -19.50 32.66 1.42
N PRO A 532 -19.62 32.85 2.75
CA PRO A 532 -20.75 33.58 3.34
C PRO A 532 -20.97 34.98 2.78
N MET A 533 -19.89 35.70 2.42
CA MET A 533 -19.99 37.01 1.80
C MET A 533 -20.59 36.94 0.38
N ILE A 534 -20.26 35.91 -0.37
CA ILE A 534 -20.87 35.65 -1.68
C ILE A 534 -22.37 35.38 -1.53
N LEU A 535 -22.77 34.65 -0.49
CA LEU A 535 -24.17 34.37 -0.19
C LEU A 535 -24.93 35.66 0.23
N VAL A 536 -24.27 36.60 0.89
CA VAL A 536 -24.85 37.94 1.15
C VAL A 536 -25.14 38.67 -0.16
N TRP A 537 -24.20 38.68 -1.11
CA TRP A 537 -24.39 39.35 -2.42
C TRP A 537 -25.48 38.70 -3.28
N THR A 538 -25.73 37.41 -3.14
CA THR A 538 -26.83 36.74 -3.84
C THR A 538 -28.20 36.95 -3.18
N GLY A 539 -28.26 37.63 -2.01
CA GLY A 539 -29.51 37.88 -1.30
C GLY A 539 -30.10 36.65 -0.56
N ILE A 540 -29.34 35.58 -0.44
CA ILE A 540 -29.78 34.37 0.26
C ILE A 540 -29.73 34.55 1.77
N VAL A 541 -28.77 35.34 2.27
CA VAL A 541 -28.54 35.62 3.70
C VAL A 541 -29.48 36.76 4.13
N GLN A 542 -30.25 36.53 5.20
CA GLN A 542 -31.17 37.54 5.76
C GLN A 542 -30.48 38.40 6.79
N PHE A 543 -29.59 37.85 7.60
CA PHE A 543 -28.82 38.55 8.62
C PHE A 543 -27.33 38.53 8.32
N ALA A 544 -26.83 39.58 7.67
CA ALA A 544 -25.48 39.61 7.08
C ALA A 544 -24.33 39.78 8.09
N VAL A 545 -24.57 40.20 9.34
CA VAL A 545 -23.50 40.54 10.30
C VAL A 545 -22.51 39.38 10.56
N PRO A 546 -22.93 38.12 10.85
CA PRO A 546 -22.00 37.05 11.06
C PRO A 546 -21.16 36.72 9.81
N SER A 547 -21.78 36.82 8.62
CA SER A 547 -21.11 36.60 7.34
C SER A 547 -20.04 37.64 7.05
N VAL A 548 -20.30 38.91 7.35
CA VAL A 548 -19.32 40.00 7.18
C VAL A 548 -18.14 39.81 8.14
N ILE A 549 -18.41 39.50 9.41
CA ILE A 549 -17.36 39.23 10.41
C ILE A 549 -16.52 38.03 9.97
N CYS A 550 -17.17 36.95 9.55
CA CYS A 550 -16.48 35.76 9.06
C CYS A 550 -15.57 36.05 7.86
N ALA A 551 -16.08 36.79 6.87
CA ALA A 551 -15.30 37.19 5.70
C ALA A 551 -14.12 38.09 6.06
N GLY A 552 -14.32 39.05 6.96
CA GLY A 552 -13.27 39.97 7.44
C GLY A 552 -12.13 39.21 8.15
N ILE A 553 -12.47 38.33 9.10
CA ILE A 553 -11.48 37.52 9.81
C ILE A 553 -10.77 36.56 8.83
N SER A 554 -11.52 35.97 7.91
CA SER A 554 -10.95 35.06 6.90
C SER A 554 -9.97 35.77 5.96
N PHE A 555 -10.31 36.99 5.53
CA PHE A 555 -9.42 37.83 4.72
C PHE A 555 -8.13 38.16 5.48
N LEU A 556 -8.25 38.58 6.75
CA LEU A 556 -7.10 38.86 7.60
C LEU A 556 -6.24 37.63 7.83
N THR A 557 -6.84 36.46 8.03
CA THR A 557 -6.14 35.19 8.16
C THR A 557 -5.34 34.85 6.89
N LEU A 558 -5.97 34.97 5.71
CA LEU A 558 -5.30 34.73 4.43
C LEU A 558 -4.19 35.74 4.16
N ALA A 559 -4.42 37.02 4.46
CA ALA A 559 -3.41 38.08 4.35
C ALA A 559 -2.21 37.81 5.27
N ALA A 560 -2.46 37.47 6.53
CA ALA A 560 -1.42 37.10 7.48
C ALA A 560 -0.60 35.91 6.99
N LEU A 561 -1.23 34.83 6.49
CA LEU A 561 -0.56 33.69 5.92
C LEU A 561 0.29 34.06 4.70
N PHE A 562 -0.21 34.94 3.84
CA PHE A 562 0.53 35.40 2.66
C PHE A 562 1.73 36.28 3.04
N ILE A 563 1.59 37.15 4.04
CA ILE A 563 2.67 38.08 4.45
C ILE A 563 3.75 37.35 5.26
N PHE A 564 3.34 36.58 6.28
CA PHE A 564 4.28 36.02 7.27
C PHE A 564 4.73 34.58 6.95
N CYS A 565 3.94 33.81 6.20
CA CYS A 565 4.19 32.37 5.94
C CYS A 565 4.24 32.02 4.45
N LYS A 566 4.50 33.01 3.56
CA LYS A 566 4.44 32.82 2.09
C LYS A 566 5.23 31.61 1.60
N LYS A 567 6.49 31.46 2.01
CA LYS A 567 7.37 30.36 1.56
C LYS A 567 6.82 29.00 1.97
N ASP A 568 6.44 28.84 3.24
CA ASP A 568 5.96 27.57 3.78
C ASP A 568 4.59 27.21 3.20
N THR A 569 3.69 28.20 3.11
CA THR A 569 2.36 28.03 2.51
C THR A 569 2.46 27.63 1.04
N MET A 570 3.30 28.31 0.25
CA MET A 570 3.45 28.04 -1.17
C MET A 570 4.10 26.67 -1.39
N ARG A 571 5.10 26.29 -0.58
CA ARG A 571 5.74 24.97 -0.64
C ARG A 571 4.74 23.85 -0.37
N GLU A 572 3.89 23.97 0.65
CA GLU A 572 2.84 22.99 0.95
C GLU A 572 1.77 22.94 -0.14
N PHE A 573 1.40 24.11 -0.68
CA PHE A 573 0.46 24.18 -1.80
C PHE A 573 1.00 23.42 -3.03
N HIS A 574 2.27 23.65 -3.40
CA HIS A 574 2.91 22.91 -4.49
C HIS A 574 2.99 21.41 -4.23
N LYS A 575 3.34 20.98 -3.00
CA LYS A 575 3.38 19.55 -2.65
C LYS A 575 2.00 18.89 -2.78
N LYS A 576 0.93 19.54 -2.28
CA LYS A 576 -0.43 18.96 -2.27
C LYS A 576 -1.19 19.12 -3.59
N LEU A 577 -0.87 20.14 -4.37
CA LEU A 577 -1.44 20.39 -5.69
C LEU A 577 -0.62 19.76 -6.81
N ARG A 578 0.46 19.05 -6.51
CA ARG A 578 1.32 18.44 -7.52
C ARG A 578 0.47 17.72 -8.57
N MET A 579 0.29 18.42 -9.71
CA MET A 579 -0.43 17.94 -10.90
C MET A 579 0.51 17.23 -11.85
#